data_dbc88bf0eefc650b18e69b7865d9c616
#
_entry.id   dbc88bf0eefc650b18e69b7865d9c616
#
_cell.length_a   1.000
_cell.length_b   1.000
_cell.length_c   1.000
_cell.angle_alpha   90.00
_cell.angle_beta   90.00
_cell.angle_gamma   90.00
#
_symmetry.space_group_name_H-M   'P 1'
#
loop_
_entity.id
_entity.type
_entity.pdbx_description
1 polymer ?
#
loop_
_entity_poly.entity_id
_entity_poly.type
_entity_poly.pdbx_seq_one_letter_code
_entity_poly.pdbx_strand_id
1 'polypeptide(L)'
;MGVENRLDFVVDGPLLTDVGGTLGFEVLSTPAMIGMMEHTASELVYPRLSPGKATVGFEVCVKHVAGAPKGTHCTAKARLDEIVDGRKLRFAVDVTAADGRTIGVGTHERRIVDVGTGGG
;
A
#
# COMPACT_ATOMS: atom_id res chain seq x y z
N MET A 1 11.12 11.54 -8.98
CA MET A 1 11.47 11.06 -7.63
C MET A 1 10.89 11.95 -6.60
N GLY A 2 10.51 11.40 -5.46
CA GLY A 2 9.83 12.14 -4.42
C GLY A 2 8.35 12.38 -4.68
N VAL A 3 7.81 11.90 -5.79
CA VAL A 3 6.36 11.99 -6.04
C VAL A 3 5.61 11.10 -5.06
N GLU A 4 4.43 11.55 -4.66
CA GLU A 4 3.62 10.87 -3.65
C GLU A 4 2.20 10.65 -4.13
N ASN A 5 1.56 9.65 -3.54
CA ASN A 5 0.13 9.45 -3.64
C ASN A 5 -0.44 9.15 -2.26
N ARG A 6 -1.68 9.52 -2.06
CA ARG A 6 -2.41 9.29 -0.81
C ARG A 6 -3.76 8.71 -1.12
N LEU A 7 -4.21 7.78 -0.28
CA LEU A 7 -5.50 7.15 -0.43
C LEU A 7 -6.16 7.10 0.95
N ASP A 8 -7.29 7.78 1.09
CA ASP A 8 -8.05 7.77 2.33
C ASP A 8 -8.96 6.55 2.35
N PHE A 9 -9.10 5.93 3.52
CA PHE A 9 -9.99 4.79 3.68
C PHE A 9 -10.52 4.72 5.11
N VAL A 10 -11.60 3.97 5.28
CA VAL A 10 -12.17 3.70 6.59
C VAL A 10 -11.97 2.22 6.88
N VAL A 11 -11.55 1.91 8.10
CA VAL A 11 -11.34 0.52 8.53
C VAL A 11 -12.70 -0.14 8.71
N ASP A 12 -13.12 -0.92 7.71
CA ASP A 12 -14.44 -1.57 7.70
C ASP A 12 -14.42 -2.76 6.71
N GLY A 13 -15.47 -3.57 6.78
CA GLY A 13 -15.70 -4.67 5.84
C GLY A 13 -14.52 -5.62 5.70
N PRO A 14 -14.08 -5.88 4.46
CA PRO A 14 -12.99 -6.84 4.21
C PRO A 14 -11.65 -6.46 4.83
N LEU A 15 -11.48 -5.22 5.29
CA LEU A 15 -10.24 -4.78 5.92
C LEU A 15 -10.12 -5.25 7.36
N LEU A 16 -11.21 -5.76 7.94
CA LEU A 16 -11.28 -6.11 9.35
C LEU A 16 -10.84 -7.54 9.63
N THR A 17 -10.28 -7.73 10.82
CA THR A 17 -10.06 -9.06 11.38
C THR A 17 -10.28 -9.02 12.89
N ASP A 18 -10.72 -10.14 13.46
CA ASP A 18 -10.75 -10.37 14.90
C ASP A 18 -9.74 -11.44 15.30
N VAL A 19 -8.81 -11.73 14.41
CA VAL A 19 -7.73 -12.72 14.58
C VAL A 19 -8.33 -14.09 14.93
N GLY A 20 -9.25 -14.56 14.07
CA GLY A 20 -9.91 -15.85 14.26
C GLY A 20 -10.79 -15.92 15.51
N GLY A 21 -11.36 -14.80 15.91
CA GLY A 21 -12.22 -14.71 17.10
C GLY A 21 -11.46 -14.51 18.40
N THR A 22 -10.13 -14.38 18.35
CA THR A 22 -9.34 -14.31 19.57
C THR A 22 -9.34 -12.94 20.24
N LEU A 23 -9.57 -11.84 19.47
CA LEU A 23 -9.54 -10.49 20.01
C LEU A 23 -10.85 -10.07 20.69
N GLY A 24 -11.97 -10.58 20.24
CA GLY A 24 -13.27 -10.15 20.70
C GLY A 24 -13.73 -8.80 20.16
N PHE A 25 -12.97 -8.18 19.26
CA PHE A 25 -13.32 -6.95 18.54
C PHE A 25 -12.58 -6.93 17.22
N GLU A 26 -13.02 -6.07 16.29
CA GLU A 26 -12.47 -6.03 14.93
C GLU A 26 -11.52 -4.86 14.74
N VAL A 27 -10.39 -5.14 14.07
CA VAL A 27 -9.34 -4.16 13.77
C VAL A 27 -8.88 -4.31 12.33
N LEU A 28 -8.19 -3.30 11.82
CA LEU A 28 -7.51 -3.38 10.51
C LEU A 28 -6.53 -4.55 10.52
N SER A 29 -6.68 -5.46 9.57
CA SER A 29 -5.76 -6.59 9.45
C SER A 29 -4.42 -6.13 8.84
N THR A 30 -3.35 -6.81 9.21
CA THR A 30 -2.03 -6.51 8.63
C THR A 30 -2.01 -6.73 7.11
N PRO A 31 -2.54 -7.85 6.57
CA PRO A 31 -2.61 -8.01 5.12
C PRO A 31 -3.40 -6.92 4.42
N ALA A 32 -4.51 -6.45 5.01
CA ALA A 32 -5.30 -5.38 4.42
C ALA A 32 -4.53 -4.05 4.43
N MET A 33 -3.81 -3.76 5.50
CA MET A 33 -2.96 -2.58 5.58
C MET A 33 -1.91 -2.60 4.46
N ILE A 34 -1.25 -3.73 4.29
CA ILE A 34 -0.26 -3.92 3.22
C ILE A 34 -0.92 -3.73 1.86
N GLY A 35 -2.11 -4.28 1.66
CA GLY A 35 -2.86 -4.10 0.42
C GLY A 35 -3.12 -2.64 0.09
N MET A 36 -3.48 -1.83 1.10
CA MET A 36 -3.68 -0.39 0.91
C MET A 36 -2.38 0.32 0.53
N MET A 37 -1.26 -0.06 1.15
CA MET A 37 0.05 0.48 0.82
C MET A 37 0.44 0.13 -0.63
N GLU A 38 0.26 -1.12 -1.03
CA GLU A 38 0.57 -1.58 -2.38
C GLU A 38 -0.30 -0.88 -3.42
N HIS A 39 -1.58 -0.75 -3.15
CA HIS A 39 -2.52 -0.11 -4.06
C HIS A 39 -2.15 1.37 -4.26
N THR A 40 -1.83 2.07 -3.18
CA THR A 40 -1.43 3.47 -3.23
C THR A 40 -0.16 3.66 -4.07
N ALA A 41 0.82 2.77 -3.91
CA ALA A 41 2.05 2.80 -4.69
C ALA A 41 1.79 2.49 -6.16
N SER A 42 0.96 1.49 -6.44
CA SER A 42 0.61 1.10 -7.81
C SER A 42 -0.09 2.24 -8.54
N GLU A 43 -1.05 2.89 -7.90
CA GLU A 43 -1.78 4.01 -8.51
C GLU A 43 -0.89 5.23 -8.71
N LEU A 44 0.13 5.40 -7.90
CA LEU A 44 1.09 6.50 -8.08
C LEU A 44 1.83 6.39 -9.40
N VAL A 45 2.26 5.20 -9.76
CA VAL A 45 3.15 5.01 -10.91
C VAL A 45 2.44 4.61 -12.19
N TYR A 46 1.29 3.95 -12.11
CA TYR A 46 0.60 3.44 -13.28
C TYR A 46 0.36 4.51 -14.36
N PRO A 47 -0.13 5.71 -14.02
CA PRO A 47 -0.35 6.75 -15.03
C PRO A 47 0.93 7.26 -15.69
N ARG A 48 2.08 6.96 -15.10
CA ARG A 48 3.39 7.43 -15.57
C ARG A 48 4.14 6.40 -16.37
N LEU A 49 3.57 5.19 -16.51
CA LEU A 49 4.20 4.11 -17.26
C LEU A 49 3.97 4.28 -18.74
N SER A 50 4.93 3.78 -19.54
CA SER A 50 4.76 3.68 -21.01
C SER A 50 3.65 2.68 -21.34
N PRO A 51 2.98 2.85 -22.50
CA PRO A 51 1.98 1.86 -22.93
C PRO A 51 2.54 0.45 -22.95
N GLY A 52 1.73 -0.53 -22.54
CA GLY A 52 2.15 -1.92 -22.51
C GLY A 52 2.96 -2.30 -21.28
N LYS A 53 3.06 -1.40 -20.30
CA LYS A 53 3.77 -1.65 -19.05
C LYS A 53 2.81 -1.67 -17.87
N ALA A 54 3.16 -2.45 -16.86
CA ALA A 54 2.47 -2.47 -15.59
C ALA A 54 3.50 -2.74 -14.49
N THR A 55 3.07 -2.68 -13.24
CA THR A 55 3.95 -3.05 -12.13
C THR A 55 3.35 -4.19 -11.34
N VAL A 56 4.24 -5.00 -10.77
CA VAL A 56 3.87 -6.06 -9.84
C VAL A 56 4.64 -5.84 -8.54
N GLY A 57 4.06 -6.26 -7.42
CA GLY A 57 4.72 -6.19 -6.14
C GLY A 57 5.88 -7.19 -6.10
N PHE A 58 6.99 -6.75 -5.54
CA PHE A 58 8.18 -7.58 -5.39
C PHE A 58 8.54 -7.80 -3.93
N GLU A 59 8.49 -6.75 -3.13
CA GLU A 59 8.88 -6.84 -1.72
C GLU A 59 8.07 -5.86 -0.89
N VAL A 60 7.69 -6.29 0.31
CA VAL A 60 7.06 -5.44 1.32
C VAL A 60 7.82 -5.67 2.62
N CYS A 61 8.32 -4.59 3.21
CA CYS A 61 9.02 -4.65 4.49
C CYS A 61 8.43 -3.56 5.38
N VAL A 62 7.39 -3.92 6.14
CA VAL A 62 6.62 -2.97 6.93
C VAL A 62 6.37 -3.49 8.34
N LYS A 63 6.04 -2.56 9.23
CA LYS A 63 5.62 -2.87 10.59
C LYS A 63 4.23 -2.29 10.81
N HIS A 64 3.36 -3.08 11.40
CA HIS A 64 2.04 -2.67 11.82
C HIS A 64 2.19 -2.24 13.29
N VAL A 65 2.41 -0.95 13.51
CA VAL A 65 2.88 -0.45 14.81
C VAL A 65 1.78 -0.08 15.78
N ALA A 66 0.54 0.08 15.29
CA ALA A 66 -0.60 0.41 16.15
C ALA A 66 -1.87 -0.19 15.57
N GLY A 67 -2.81 -0.53 16.43
CA GLY A 67 -4.11 -1.04 16.00
C GLY A 67 -5.00 0.09 15.49
N ALA A 68 -5.85 -0.24 14.53
CA ALA A 68 -6.90 0.66 14.03
C ALA A 68 -8.23 -0.07 14.14
N PRO A 69 -9.07 0.27 15.14
CA PRO A 69 -10.37 -0.35 15.30
C PRO A 69 -11.32 -0.02 14.16
N LYS A 70 -12.37 -0.82 14.04
CA LYS A 70 -13.44 -0.57 13.07
C LYS A 70 -13.89 0.89 13.14
N GLY A 71 -14.06 1.52 11.98
CA GLY A 71 -14.51 2.91 11.89
C GLY A 71 -13.39 3.94 11.89
N THR A 72 -12.14 3.53 12.12
CA THR A 72 -11.00 4.47 12.08
C THR A 72 -10.81 5.00 10.66
N HIS A 73 -10.70 6.33 10.53
CA HIS A 73 -10.33 6.96 9.25
C HIS A 73 -8.82 6.97 9.13
N CYS A 74 -8.32 6.46 8.02
CA CYS A 74 -6.88 6.32 7.78
C CYS A 74 -6.51 6.88 6.41
N THR A 75 -5.23 7.21 6.26
CA THR A 75 -4.64 7.60 4.98
C THR A 75 -3.42 6.73 4.73
N ALA A 76 -3.42 6.03 3.61
CA ALA A 76 -2.24 5.34 3.12
C ALA A 76 -1.47 6.29 2.23
N LYS A 77 -0.15 6.33 2.39
CA LYS A 77 0.73 7.18 1.57
C LYS A 77 1.87 6.35 0.99
N ALA A 78 2.21 6.62 -0.26
CA ALA A 78 3.37 6.05 -0.91
C ALA A 78 4.16 7.18 -1.54
N ARG A 79 5.48 7.16 -1.35
CA ARG A 79 6.41 8.10 -1.97
C ARG A 79 7.45 7.31 -2.75
N LEU A 80 7.64 7.67 -4.01
CA LEU A 80 8.66 7.02 -4.84
C LEU A 80 10.02 7.61 -4.50
N ASP A 81 10.88 6.80 -3.89
CA ASP A 81 12.19 7.24 -3.43
C ASP A 81 13.30 6.92 -4.42
N GLU A 82 13.19 5.82 -5.17
CA GLU A 82 14.29 5.37 -6.02
C GLU A 82 13.77 4.57 -7.21
N ILE A 83 14.43 4.76 -8.36
CA ILE A 83 14.21 3.94 -9.54
C ILE A 83 15.56 3.32 -9.90
N VAL A 84 15.62 1.99 -9.93
CA VAL A 84 16.86 1.26 -10.21
C VAL A 84 16.73 0.53 -11.54
N ASP A 85 17.68 0.74 -12.44
CA ASP A 85 17.73 0.12 -13.77
C ASP A 85 16.49 0.40 -14.61
N GLY A 86 15.78 1.49 -14.35
CA GLY A 86 14.54 1.84 -15.06
C GLY A 86 13.41 0.83 -14.85
N ARG A 87 13.53 -0.07 -13.89
CA ARG A 87 12.60 -1.19 -13.71
C ARG A 87 12.17 -1.44 -12.27
N LYS A 88 13.05 -1.18 -11.31
CA LYS A 88 12.79 -1.41 -9.89
C LYS A 88 12.37 -0.10 -9.26
N LEU A 89 11.16 -0.09 -8.69
CA LEU A 89 10.59 1.11 -8.09
C LEU A 89 10.53 0.90 -6.58
N ARG A 90 11.23 1.75 -5.83
CA ARG A 90 11.29 1.65 -4.37
C ARG A 90 10.55 2.80 -3.72
N PHE A 91 9.68 2.45 -2.78
CA PHE A 91 8.77 3.40 -2.13
C PHE A 91 8.97 3.39 -0.62
N ALA A 92 8.77 4.55 -0.01
CA ALA A 92 8.43 4.64 1.40
C ALA A 92 6.91 4.60 1.49
N VAL A 93 6.37 3.81 2.41
CA VAL A 93 4.93 3.67 2.58
C VAL A 93 4.56 3.83 4.04
N ASP A 94 3.40 4.40 4.29
CA ASP A 94 2.86 4.48 5.65
C ASP A 94 1.33 4.54 5.63
N VAL A 95 0.76 4.26 6.79
CA VAL A 95 -0.66 4.45 7.06
C VAL A 95 -0.76 5.22 8.36
N THR A 96 -1.49 6.34 8.33
CA THR A 96 -1.73 7.16 9.51
C THR A 96 -3.23 7.27 9.75
N ALA A 97 -3.62 7.30 11.02
CA ALA A 97 -5.01 7.56 11.40
C ALA A 97 -5.27 9.06 11.42
N ALA A 98 -6.54 9.44 11.32
CA ALA A 98 -6.94 10.85 11.33
C ALA A 98 -6.54 11.59 12.60
N ASP A 99 -6.35 10.87 13.71
CA ASP A 99 -5.89 11.46 14.98
C ASP A 99 -4.37 11.66 15.02
N GLY A 100 -3.65 11.35 13.94
CA GLY A 100 -2.21 11.54 13.84
C GLY A 100 -1.37 10.33 14.22
N ARG A 101 -1.97 9.25 14.71
CA ARG A 101 -1.21 8.05 15.05
C ARG A 101 -0.69 7.36 13.80
N THR A 102 0.55 6.90 13.83
CA THR A 102 1.08 6.03 12.78
C THR A 102 0.56 4.62 13.02
N ILE A 103 -0.10 4.05 12.04
CA ILE A 103 -0.62 2.67 12.09
C ILE A 103 0.39 1.70 11.50
N GLY A 104 0.99 2.05 10.38
CA GLY A 104 2.01 1.22 9.74
C GLY A 104 3.04 2.07 9.03
N VAL A 105 4.25 1.51 8.87
CA VAL A 105 5.35 2.21 8.22
C VAL A 105 6.36 1.21 7.66
N GLY A 106 6.96 1.55 6.54
CA GLY A 106 8.01 0.72 5.97
C GLY A 106 8.35 1.06 4.54
N THR A 107 8.78 0.05 3.81
CA THR A 107 9.20 0.18 2.41
C THR A 107 8.51 -0.87 1.55
N HIS A 108 8.43 -0.56 0.26
CA HIS A 108 7.81 -1.43 -0.73
C HIS A 108 8.56 -1.31 -2.05
N GLU A 109 8.79 -2.42 -2.71
CA GLU A 109 9.38 -2.43 -4.04
C GLU A 109 8.41 -3.04 -5.03
N ARG A 110 8.29 -2.41 -6.20
CA ARG A 110 7.53 -2.92 -7.33
C ARG A 110 8.46 -3.05 -8.53
N ARG A 111 8.10 -3.92 -9.45
CA ARG A 111 8.87 -4.14 -10.68
C ARG A 111 8.00 -3.82 -11.87
N ILE A 112 8.57 -3.06 -12.81
CA ILE A 112 7.91 -2.81 -14.09
C ILE A 112 8.03 -4.08 -14.93
N VAL A 113 6.91 -4.50 -15.49
CA VAL A 113 6.85 -5.67 -16.39
C VAL A 113 6.14 -5.30 -17.67
N ASP A 114 6.43 -6.06 -18.73
CA ASP A 114 5.68 -5.96 -19.97
C ASP A 114 4.39 -6.75 -19.84
N VAL A 115 3.29 -6.15 -20.23
CA VAL A 115 2.01 -6.85 -20.31
C VAL A 115 1.70 -7.11 -21.77
N GLY A 116 0.94 -8.13 -22.02
CA GLY A 116 0.58 -8.50 -23.38
C GLY A 116 0.02 -7.33 -24.16
N THR A 117 0.43 -7.19 -25.40
CA THR A 117 -0.07 -6.16 -26.29
C THR A 117 -1.33 -6.68 -26.95
N GLY A 118 -2.48 -6.27 -26.43
CA GLY A 118 -3.75 -6.61 -27.06
C GLY A 118 -3.97 -8.12 -27.15
N GLY A 119 -3.61 -8.85 -26.15
CA GLY A 119 -3.77 -10.30 -26.16
C GLY A 119 -2.71 -10.98 -26.98
N GLY A 120 -1.79 -10.20 -27.44
CA GLY A 120 -0.62 -10.76 -28.09
C GLY A 120 0.31 -11.29 -27.03
#